data_0cac4cd99c11c585c7e7a3f83b94149d
#
_entry.id   0cac4cd99c11c585c7e7a3f83b94149d
#
_cell.length_a   1.000
_cell.length_b   1.000
_cell.length_c   1.000
_cell.angle_alpha   90.00
_cell.angle_beta   90.00
_cell.angle_gamma   90.00
#
_symmetry.space_group_name_H-M   'P 1'
#
loop_
_entity.id
_entity.type
_entity.pdbx_description
1 polymer ?
#
loop_
_entity_poly.entity_id
_entity_poly.type
_entity_poly.pdbx_seq_one_letter_code
_entity_poly.pdbx_strand_id
1 'polypeptide(L)'
;TLFLSFVTVQQGTIAITTIFGKFSRILRPGLNFKIPFIEKVFKKISVQNRSSELGFQAVTVDQANVNFTAMLLYSVINSDEETIKNVAFKFIDERNFMQALVRSVEGSVRAFVATKKQSEVLILRRDIVEAVKDQLDTMLEEWGYHLIDLQLNDITFDEEVMRSMAKVVASNNLKA
;
A
#
# COMPACT_ATOMS: atom_id res chain seq x y z
N THR A 1 -36.78 -5.93 16.22
CA THR A 1 -36.39 -4.55 15.86
C THR A 1 -35.29 -3.97 16.73
N LEU A 2 -35.26 -4.29 18.02
CA LEU A 2 -34.21 -3.82 18.92
C LEU A 2 -32.82 -4.34 18.56
N PHE A 3 -32.74 -5.56 18.04
CA PHE A 3 -31.44 -6.15 17.61
C PHE A 3 -30.79 -5.40 16.48
N LEU A 4 -31.57 -4.78 15.59
CA LEU A 4 -31.06 -4.00 14.48
C LEU A 4 -30.52 -2.64 14.90
N SER A 5 -30.78 -2.24 16.15
CA SER A 5 -30.34 -0.96 16.70
C SER A 5 -28.94 -1.00 17.31
N PHE A 6 -28.39 -2.19 17.53
CA PHE A 6 -27.09 -2.35 18.19
C PHE A 6 -26.04 -2.85 17.19
N VAL A 7 -24.87 -2.24 17.28
CA VAL A 7 -23.69 -2.64 16.47
C VAL A 7 -22.52 -2.81 17.40
N THR A 8 -21.87 -3.97 17.30
CA THR A 8 -20.63 -4.25 18.03
C THR A 8 -19.44 -3.90 17.16
N VAL A 9 -18.53 -3.07 17.64
CA VAL A 9 -17.30 -2.70 16.98
C VAL A 9 -16.14 -3.34 17.72
N GLN A 10 -15.31 -4.08 16.99
CA GLN A 10 -14.18 -4.80 17.59
C GLN A 10 -13.05 -3.84 17.97
N GLN A 11 -12.29 -4.22 18.99
CA GLN A 11 -11.11 -3.48 19.41
C GLN A 11 -10.12 -3.37 18.24
N GLY A 12 -9.53 -2.20 18.06
CA GLY A 12 -8.62 -1.94 16.96
C GLY A 12 -9.32 -1.57 15.66
N THR A 13 -10.64 -1.40 15.69
CA THR A 13 -11.47 -1.07 14.55
C THR A 13 -12.35 0.13 14.87
N ILE A 14 -12.64 0.94 13.87
CA ILE A 14 -13.62 2.04 13.98
C ILE A 14 -14.58 1.89 12.81
N ALA A 15 -15.88 1.92 13.10
CA ALA A 15 -16.90 1.83 12.07
C ALA A 15 -17.36 3.22 11.67
N ILE A 16 -17.69 3.37 10.40
CA ILE A 16 -18.28 4.60 9.86
C ILE A 16 -19.72 4.32 9.47
N THR A 17 -20.63 5.18 9.91
CA THR A 17 -22.04 5.05 9.55
C THR A 17 -22.45 6.15 8.57
N THR A 18 -23.44 5.80 7.75
CA THR A 18 -24.08 6.74 6.82
C THR A 18 -25.58 6.74 7.05
N ILE A 19 -26.19 7.89 6.81
CA ILE A 19 -27.65 8.06 6.80
C ILE A 19 -28.02 8.53 5.40
N PHE A 20 -28.79 7.73 4.69
CA PHE A 20 -29.19 8.00 3.29
C PHE A 20 -27.97 8.29 2.40
N GLY A 21 -26.88 7.52 2.61
CA GLY A 21 -25.68 7.65 1.81
C GLY A 21 -24.72 8.76 2.23
N LYS A 22 -25.09 9.58 3.19
CA LYS A 22 -24.23 10.65 3.69
C LYS A 22 -23.55 10.26 4.99
N PHE A 23 -22.31 10.70 5.18
CA PHE A 23 -21.60 10.49 6.42
C PHE A 23 -22.42 11.00 7.62
N SER A 24 -22.51 10.17 8.64
CA SER A 24 -23.20 10.51 9.88
C SER A 24 -22.23 10.65 11.05
N ARG A 25 -21.57 9.54 11.42
CA ARG A 25 -20.66 9.53 12.58
C ARG A 25 -19.74 8.32 12.54
N ILE A 26 -18.78 8.32 13.45
CA ILE A 26 -17.91 7.14 13.67
C ILE A 26 -18.37 6.41 14.92
N LEU A 27 -18.18 5.09 14.93
CA LEU A 27 -18.48 4.22 16.08
C LEU A 27 -17.16 3.64 16.59
N ARG A 28 -16.88 3.90 17.85
CA ARG A 28 -15.68 3.42 18.52
C ARG A 28 -15.89 1.98 19.03
N PRO A 29 -14.79 1.24 19.40
CA PRO A 29 -14.92 -0.12 19.88
C PRO A 29 -15.92 -0.26 21.02
N GLY A 30 -16.64 -1.36 21.02
CA GLY A 30 -17.65 -1.67 21.99
C GLY A 30 -19.04 -1.81 21.40
N LEU A 31 -20.04 -1.80 22.25
CA LEU A 31 -21.44 -1.85 21.85
C LEU A 31 -21.94 -0.44 21.53
N ASN A 32 -22.45 -0.26 20.33
CA ASN A 32 -22.94 1.03 19.86
C ASN A 32 -24.40 0.92 19.46
N PHE A 33 -25.14 2.01 19.65
CA PHE A 33 -26.52 2.11 19.23
C PHE A 33 -26.59 2.85 17.90
N LYS A 34 -27.37 2.32 16.94
CA LYS A 34 -27.62 2.99 15.66
C LYS A 34 -29.12 3.07 15.41
N ILE A 35 -29.51 4.03 14.56
CA ILE A 35 -30.92 4.20 14.16
C ILE A 35 -31.27 3.07 13.20
N PRO A 36 -32.20 2.16 13.53
CA PRO A 36 -32.55 1.06 12.65
C PRO A 36 -33.15 1.52 11.33
N PHE A 37 -32.84 0.82 10.25
CA PHE A 37 -33.30 1.05 8.88
C PHE A 37 -32.77 2.32 8.20
N ILE A 38 -32.39 3.34 8.96
CA ILE A 38 -31.93 4.63 8.43
C ILE A 38 -30.41 4.70 8.43
N GLU A 39 -29.80 4.41 9.57
CA GLU A 39 -28.34 4.44 9.74
C GLU A 39 -27.73 3.10 9.36
N LYS A 40 -26.73 3.13 8.49
CA LYS A 40 -26.02 1.92 8.04
C LYS A 40 -24.54 2.02 8.33
N VAL A 41 -23.93 0.89 8.66
CA VAL A 41 -22.48 0.80 8.77
C VAL A 41 -21.90 0.75 7.35
N PHE A 42 -21.19 1.80 6.96
CA PHE A 42 -20.63 1.92 5.62
C PHE A 42 -19.33 1.14 5.49
N LYS A 43 -18.39 1.37 6.41
CA LYS A 43 -17.10 0.68 6.43
C LYS A 43 -16.61 0.49 7.85
N LYS A 44 -15.80 -0.54 8.04
CA LYS A 44 -15.02 -0.75 9.27
C LYS A 44 -13.56 -0.56 8.94
N ILE A 45 -12.88 0.32 9.65
CA ILE A 45 -11.49 0.68 9.40
C ILE A 45 -10.63 0.17 10.53
N SER A 46 -9.58 -0.59 10.20
CA SER A 46 -8.61 -1.04 11.17
C SER A 46 -7.66 0.11 11.50
N VAL A 47 -7.48 0.38 12.78
CA VAL A 47 -6.51 1.37 13.27
C VAL A 47 -5.22 0.69 13.73
N GLN A 48 -5.11 -0.62 13.52
CA GLN A 48 -3.91 -1.37 13.82
C GLN A 48 -2.87 -1.21 12.70
N ASN A 49 -1.63 -1.58 13.02
CA ASN A 49 -0.56 -1.56 12.02
C ASN A 49 -0.87 -2.58 10.92
N ARG A 50 -0.67 -2.15 9.68
CA ARG A 50 -0.93 -2.98 8.51
C ARG A 50 0.33 -3.08 7.66
N SER A 51 0.52 -4.23 7.03
CA SER A 51 1.62 -4.44 6.10
C SER A 51 1.09 -4.82 4.74
N SER A 52 1.75 -4.32 3.70
CA SER A 52 1.40 -4.64 2.31
C SER A 52 2.66 -4.80 1.51
N GLU A 53 2.66 -5.75 0.59
CA GLU A 53 3.76 -5.97 -0.33
C GLU A 53 3.52 -5.15 -1.60
N LEU A 54 4.56 -4.44 -2.03
CA LEU A 54 4.52 -3.61 -3.24
C LEU A 54 5.49 -4.18 -4.26
N GLY A 55 5.04 -4.29 -5.51
CA GLY A 55 5.91 -4.67 -6.62
C GLY A 55 5.89 -3.57 -7.67
N PHE A 56 7.06 -3.15 -8.14
CA PHE A 56 7.15 -2.14 -9.18
C PHE A 56 8.39 -2.38 -10.05
N GLN A 57 8.36 -1.81 -11.24
CA GLN A 57 9.39 -2.01 -12.25
C GLN A 57 9.95 -0.68 -12.75
N ALA A 58 11.23 -0.71 -13.13
CA ALA A 58 11.89 0.45 -13.71
C ALA A 58 12.91 -0.03 -14.74
N VAL A 59 13.36 0.90 -15.60
CA VAL A 59 14.37 0.63 -16.63
C VAL A 59 15.56 1.54 -16.38
N THR A 60 16.76 0.97 -16.36
CA THR A 60 18.00 1.72 -16.17
C THR A 60 18.42 2.46 -17.44
N VAL A 61 19.42 3.32 -17.34
CA VAL A 61 19.94 4.08 -18.48
C VAL A 61 20.56 3.15 -19.53
N ASP A 62 21.09 2.01 -19.14
CA ASP A 62 21.60 0.97 -20.04
C ASP A 62 20.53 -0.07 -20.41
N GLN A 63 19.26 0.29 -20.23
CA GLN A 63 18.07 -0.45 -20.65
C GLN A 63 17.91 -1.83 -20.01
N ALA A 64 18.37 -1.98 -18.78
CA ALA A 64 18.10 -3.18 -17.98
C ALA A 64 16.77 -3.01 -17.24
N ASN A 65 15.90 -4.00 -17.31
CA ASN A 65 14.66 -4.03 -16.55
C ASN A 65 14.96 -4.43 -15.10
N VAL A 66 14.48 -3.64 -14.17
CA VAL A 66 14.67 -3.88 -12.73
C VAL A 66 13.32 -4.09 -12.08
N ASN A 67 13.20 -5.17 -11.32
CA ASN A 67 12.01 -5.49 -10.56
C ASN A 67 12.30 -5.26 -9.08
N PHE A 68 11.45 -4.48 -8.43
CA PHE A 68 11.56 -4.17 -7.00
C PHE A 68 10.41 -4.79 -6.25
N THR A 69 10.70 -5.39 -5.11
CA THR A 69 9.69 -5.87 -4.17
C THR A 69 9.96 -5.21 -2.83
N ALA A 70 8.95 -4.56 -2.29
CA ALA A 70 9.06 -3.84 -1.03
C ALA A 70 7.92 -4.21 -0.09
N MET A 71 8.18 -4.12 1.20
CA MET A 71 7.18 -4.30 2.25
C MET A 71 6.90 -2.95 2.89
N LEU A 72 5.64 -2.55 2.88
CA LEU A 72 5.19 -1.30 3.46
C LEU A 72 4.46 -1.58 4.76
N LEU A 73 4.89 -0.93 5.85
CA LEU A 73 4.22 -0.99 7.13
C LEU A 73 3.62 0.38 7.42
N TYR A 74 2.31 0.42 7.62
CA TYR A 74 1.58 1.68 7.79
C TYR A 74 0.40 1.50 8.73
N SER A 75 -0.12 2.63 9.21
CA SER A 75 -1.32 2.65 10.06
C SER A 75 -2.08 3.95 9.83
N VAL A 76 -3.32 4.01 10.33
CA VAL A 76 -4.07 5.26 10.34
C VAL A 76 -3.38 6.22 11.32
N ILE A 77 -3.28 7.51 10.95
CA ILE A 77 -2.57 8.52 11.75
C ILE A 77 -3.08 8.59 13.19
N ASN A 78 -4.41 8.67 13.33
CA ASN A 78 -5.07 8.73 14.62
C ASN A 78 -6.51 8.25 14.44
N SER A 79 -7.29 8.27 15.52
CA SER A 79 -8.68 7.84 15.49
C SER A 79 -9.67 9.02 15.53
N ASP A 80 -9.21 10.21 15.12
CA ASP A 80 -10.08 11.38 15.03
C ASP A 80 -11.07 11.22 13.88
N GLU A 81 -12.24 11.81 14.04
CA GLU A 81 -13.32 11.71 13.06
C GLU A 81 -12.89 12.15 11.66
N GLU A 82 -12.18 13.26 11.55
CA GLU A 82 -11.71 13.78 10.27
C GLU A 82 -10.74 12.81 9.57
N THR A 83 -9.83 12.23 10.32
CA THR A 83 -8.87 11.25 9.78
C THR A 83 -9.58 9.99 9.31
N ILE A 84 -10.48 9.45 10.13
CA ILE A 84 -11.23 8.23 9.79
C ILE A 84 -12.13 8.47 8.59
N LYS A 85 -12.76 9.63 8.52
CA LYS A 85 -13.60 10.04 7.39
C LYS A 85 -12.77 10.11 6.10
N ASN A 86 -11.60 10.72 6.16
CA ASN A 86 -10.70 10.80 5.01
C ASN A 86 -10.28 9.42 4.52
N VAL A 87 -9.86 8.55 5.43
CA VAL A 87 -9.46 7.17 5.12
C VAL A 87 -10.62 6.41 4.45
N ALA A 88 -11.84 6.55 4.98
CA ALA A 88 -12.99 5.80 4.49
C ALA A 88 -13.47 6.24 3.11
N PHE A 89 -13.39 7.54 2.82
CA PHE A 89 -14.00 8.09 1.61
C PHE A 89 -13.00 8.46 0.51
N LYS A 90 -11.70 8.42 0.79
CA LYS A 90 -10.68 8.78 -0.21
C LYS A 90 -10.63 7.77 -1.36
N PHE A 91 -10.73 6.49 -1.06
CA PHE A 91 -10.70 5.43 -2.06
C PHE A 91 -11.91 4.52 -1.91
N ILE A 92 -12.36 3.98 -3.02
CA ILE A 92 -13.54 3.08 -3.05
C ILE A 92 -13.24 1.81 -2.25
N ASP A 93 -12.04 1.25 -2.43
CA ASP A 93 -11.63 0.03 -1.72
C ASP A 93 -10.11 0.01 -1.55
N GLU A 94 -9.62 -1.02 -0.87
CA GLU A 94 -8.19 -1.21 -0.63
C GLU A 94 -7.40 -1.41 -1.93
N ARG A 95 -8.00 -2.05 -2.93
CA ARG A 95 -7.37 -2.27 -4.22
C ARG A 95 -7.05 -0.95 -4.93
N ASN A 96 -7.99 -0.01 -4.93
CA ASN A 96 -7.79 1.31 -5.51
C ASN A 96 -6.72 2.09 -4.76
N PHE A 97 -6.71 1.98 -3.44
CA PHE A 97 -5.68 2.56 -2.59
C PHE A 97 -4.29 2.03 -2.97
N MET A 98 -4.15 0.71 -3.07
CA MET A 98 -2.88 0.07 -3.42
C MET A 98 -2.43 0.43 -4.83
N GLN A 99 -3.34 0.49 -5.79
CA GLN A 99 -3.02 0.89 -7.17
C GLN A 99 -2.49 2.32 -7.25
N ALA A 100 -3.12 3.25 -6.55
CA ALA A 100 -2.67 4.63 -6.51
C ALA A 100 -1.28 4.74 -5.89
N LEU A 101 -1.06 4.00 -4.81
CA LEU A 101 0.21 3.96 -4.10
C LEU A 101 1.34 3.43 -5.00
N VAL A 102 1.13 2.29 -5.64
CA VAL A 102 2.12 1.67 -6.52
C VAL A 102 2.44 2.57 -7.71
N ARG A 103 1.44 3.16 -8.36
CA ARG A 103 1.66 4.06 -9.49
C ARG A 103 2.51 5.26 -9.14
N SER A 104 2.24 5.86 -8.00
CA SER A 104 2.99 7.05 -7.56
C SER A 104 4.43 6.71 -7.24
N VAL A 105 4.66 5.61 -6.53
CA VAL A 105 5.99 5.12 -6.20
C VAL A 105 6.75 4.74 -7.46
N GLU A 106 6.10 4.01 -8.36
CA GLU A 106 6.70 3.56 -9.62
C GLU A 106 7.18 4.73 -10.47
N GLY A 107 6.39 5.80 -10.54
CA GLY A 107 6.76 7.01 -11.26
C GLY A 107 8.05 7.62 -10.75
N SER A 108 8.20 7.76 -9.44
CA SER A 108 9.41 8.32 -8.82
C SER A 108 10.61 7.41 -8.98
N VAL A 109 10.43 6.11 -8.77
CA VAL A 109 11.51 5.14 -8.91
C VAL A 109 11.98 5.08 -10.35
N ARG A 110 11.07 5.10 -11.31
CA ARG A 110 11.43 5.14 -12.74
C ARG A 110 12.27 6.35 -13.08
N ALA A 111 11.88 7.52 -12.59
CA ALA A 111 12.62 8.75 -12.83
C ALA A 111 14.05 8.68 -12.24
N PHE A 112 14.18 8.14 -11.06
CA PHE A 112 15.47 7.98 -10.40
C PHE A 112 16.35 6.94 -11.11
N VAL A 113 15.80 5.76 -11.39
CA VAL A 113 16.53 4.63 -11.97
C VAL A 113 16.91 4.89 -13.42
N ALA A 114 16.12 5.66 -14.15
CA ALA A 114 16.37 5.98 -15.57
C ALA A 114 17.69 6.73 -15.78
N THR A 115 18.21 7.38 -14.75
CA THR A 115 19.49 8.10 -14.81
C THR A 115 20.67 7.26 -14.34
N LYS A 116 20.44 6.01 -13.91
CA LYS A 116 21.43 5.14 -13.29
C LYS A 116 21.69 3.91 -14.14
N LYS A 117 22.92 3.39 -14.05
CA LYS A 117 23.29 2.12 -14.67
C LYS A 117 22.88 0.96 -13.77
N GLN A 118 22.75 -0.23 -14.35
CA GLN A 118 22.40 -1.44 -13.64
C GLN A 118 23.30 -1.67 -12.42
N SER A 119 24.61 -1.48 -12.55
CA SER A 119 25.56 -1.67 -11.46
C SER A 119 25.38 -0.65 -10.34
N GLU A 120 24.89 0.55 -10.67
CA GLU A 120 24.66 1.61 -9.68
C GLU A 120 23.40 1.39 -8.86
N VAL A 121 22.38 0.74 -9.42
CA VAL A 121 21.09 0.53 -8.74
C VAL A 121 21.27 -0.24 -7.45
N LEU A 122 22.07 -1.30 -7.45
CA LEU A 122 22.33 -2.09 -6.25
C LEU A 122 23.09 -1.31 -5.17
N ILE A 123 24.01 -0.45 -5.60
CA ILE A 123 24.79 0.40 -4.68
C ILE A 123 23.90 1.46 -4.07
N LEU A 124 22.96 2.00 -4.84
CA LEU A 124 22.08 3.09 -4.43
C LEU A 124 20.78 2.62 -3.77
N ARG A 125 20.74 1.37 -3.34
CA ARG A 125 19.58 0.78 -2.69
C ARG A 125 19.03 1.66 -1.56
N ARG A 126 19.92 2.15 -0.70
CA ARG A 126 19.55 3.03 0.42
C ARG A 126 18.93 4.34 -0.07
N ASP A 127 19.52 4.94 -1.11
CA ASP A 127 19.02 6.19 -1.66
C ASP A 127 17.63 6.03 -2.28
N ILE A 128 17.39 4.89 -2.96
CA ILE A 128 16.08 4.55 -3.51
C ILE A 128 15.05 4.43 -2.39
N VAL A 129 15.40 3.70 -1.32
CA VAL A 129 14.52 3.51 -0.17
C VAL A 129 14.15 4.86 0.46
N GLU A 130 15.13 5.74 0.67
CA GLU A 130 14.89 7.05 1.27
C GLU A 130 13.97 7.92 0.39
N ALA A 131 14.21 7.96 -0.91
CA ALA A 131 13.39 8.73 -1.83
C ALA A 131 11.95 8.23 -1.88
N VAL A 132 11.77 6.92 -1.94
CA VAL A 132 10.45 6.28 -1.96
C VAL A 132 9.74 6.51 -0.63
N LYS A 133 10.47 6.37 0.47
CA LYS A 133 9.93 6.56 1.82
C LYS A 133 9.41 7.98 2.03
N ASP A 134 10.17 8.99 1.62
CA ASP A 134 9.76 10.39 1.74
C ASP A 134 8.49 10.66 0.93
N GLN A 135 8.43 10.14 -0.29
CA GLN A 135 7.27 10.32 -1.15
C GLN A 135 6.03 9.62 -0.57
N LEU A 136 6.19 8.39 -0.10
CA LEU A 136 5.09 7.63 0.50
C LEU A 136 4.60 8.29 1.78
N ASP A 137 5.50 8.81 2.59
CA ASP A 137 5.12 9.49 3.83
C ASP A 137 4.21 10.69 3.53
N THR A 138 4.60 11.52 2.57
CA THR A 138 3.81 12.69 2.16
C THR A 138 2.44 12.28 1.63
N MET A 139 2.40 11.29 0.75
CA MET A 139 1.14 10.81 0.15
C MET A 139 0.22 10.18 1.18
N LEU A 140 0.77 9.32 2.03
CA LEU A 140 -0.01 8.62 3.05
C LEU A 140 -0.61 9.60 4.06
N GLU A 141 0.14 10.63 4.44
CA GLU A 141 -0.38 11.67 5.34
C GLU A 141 -1.60 12.37 4.74
N GLU A 142 -1.56 12.70 3.46
CA GLU A 142 -2.69 13.32 2.76
C GLU A 142 -3.93 12.41 2.80
N TRP A 143 -3.71 11.09 2.79
CA TRP A 143 -4.79 10.11 2.78
C TRP A 143 -5.25 9.69 4.17
N GLY A 144 -4.62 10.22 5.22
CA GLY A 144 -4.97 9.89 6.61
C GLY A 144 -4.17 8.75 7.21
N TYR A 145 -3.08 8.36 6.58
CA TYR A 145 -2.22 7.26 7.05
C TYR A 145 -0.85 7.76 7.49
N HIS A 146 -0.21 6.98 8.33
CA HIS A 146 1.15 7.22 8.78
C HIS A 146 2.05 6.08 8.32
N LEU A 147 3.16 6.42 7.69
CA LEU A 147 4.17 5.45 7.28
C LEU A 147 5.02 5.08 8.49
N ILE A 148 5.00 3.80 8.84
CA ILE A 148 5.81 3.28 9.97
C ILE A 148 7.19 2.87 9.46
N ASP A 149 7.23 2.08 8.39
CA ASP A 149 8.48 1.62 7.81
C ASP A 149 8.29 1.17 6.37
N LEU A 150 9.39 1.19 5.62
CA LEU A 150 9.45 0.67 4.26
C LEU A 150 10.73 -0.13 4.13
N GLN A 151 10.60 -1.39 3.74
CA GLN A 151 11.74 -2.29 3.53
C GLN A 151 11.76 -2.75 2.09
N LEU A 152 12.88 -2.56 1.44
CA LEU A 152 13.11 -3.05 0.09
C LEU A 152 13.65 -4.48 0.22
N ASN A 153 12.81 -5.46 -0.12
CA ASN A 153 13.14 -6.87 0.09
C ASN A 153 14.08 -7.40 -1.00
N ASP A 154 13.69 -7.19 -2.25
CA ASP A 154 14.43 -7.72 -3.39
C ASP A 154 14.57 -6.69 -4.50
N ILE A 155 15.74 -6.71 -5.14
CA ILE A 155 15.99 -6.02 -6.40
C ILE A 155 16.48 -7.10 -7.38
N THR A 156 15.69 -7.38 -8.41
CA THR A 156 16.05 -8.38 -9.41
C THR A 156 16.05 -7.76 -10.81
N PHE A 157 16.89 -8.30 -11.68
CA PHE A 157 16.98 -7.86 -13.06
C PHE A 157 16.46 -8.96 -13.97
N ASP A 158 15.62 -8.61 -14.92
CA ASP A 158 15.08 -9.57 -15.89
C ASP A 158 16.23 -10.25 -16.66
N GLU A 159 17.29 -9.49 -16.94
CA GLU A 159 18.47 -10.01 -17.61
C GLU A 159 19.11 -11.16 -16.84
N GLU A 160 19.15 -11.07 -15.52
CA GLU A 160 19.68 -12.15 -14.68
C GLU A 160 18.81 -13.39 -14.75
N VAL A 161 17.50 -13.22 -14.75
CA VAL A 161 16.55 -14.32 -14.90
C VAL A 161 16.74 -14.97 -16.27
N MET A 162 16.87 -14.18 -17.33
CA MET A 162 17.11 -14.70 -18.69
C MET A 162 18.44 -15.44 -18.79
N ARG A 163 19.51 -14.93 -18.17
CA ARG A 163 20.81 -15.60 -18.13
C ARG A 163 20.73 -16.93 -17.41
N SER A 164 20.02 -16.98 -16.30
CA SER A 164 19.82 -18.23 -15.55
C SER A 164 19.07 -19.26 -16.39
N MET A 165 18.03 -18.84 -17.08
CA MET A 165 17.26 -19.69 -17.99
C MET A 165 18.11 -20.16 -19.17
N ALA A 166 18.90 -19.26 -19.76
CA ALA A 166 19.81 -19.61 -20.87
C ALA A 166 20.84 -20.65 -20.44
N LYS A 167 21.40 -20.54 -19.25
CA LYS A 167 22.33 -21.52 -18.71
C LYS A 167 21.68 -22.90 -18.53
N VAL A 168 20.45 -22.93 -18.05
CA VAL A 168 19.69 -24.18 -17.88
C VAL A 168 19.45 -24.83 -19.25
N VAL A 169 19.01 -24.06 -20.24
CA VAL A 169 18.75 -24.56 -21.59
C VAL A 169 20.05 -25.07 -22.23
N ALA A 170 21.15 -24.31 -22.15
CA ALA A 170 22.44 -24.70 -22.69
C ALA A 170 22.94 -26.00 -22.03
N SER A 171 22.79 -26.12 -20.71
CA SER A 171 23.18 -27.33 -19.99
C SER A 171 22.37 -28.53 -20.43
N ASN A 172 21.07 -28.39 -20.63
CA ASN A 172 20.22 -29.45 -21.13
C ASN A 172 20.59 -29.87 -22.55
N ASN A 173 20.88 -28.91 -23.42
CA ASN A 173 21.30 -29.20 -24.80
C ASN A 173 22.64 -29.94 -24.86
N LEU A 174 23.57 -29.63 -23.96
CA LEU A 174 24.87 -30.29 -23.89
C LEU A 174 24.76 -31.75 -23.41
N LYS A 175 23.72 -32.05 -22.63
CA LYS A 175 23.47 -33.43 -22.13
C LYS A 175 22.77 -34.30 -23.16
N ALA A 176 22.19 -33.73 -24.14
CA ALA A 176 21.53 -34.43 -25.23
C ALA A 176 22.57 -34.82 -26.29
#